data_3160b87efa82c33d6ff1954232516877
#
_entry.id   3160b87efa82c33d6ff1954232516877
#
_cell.length_a   1.000
_cell.length_b   1.000
_cell.length_c   1.000
_cell.angle_alpha   90.00
_cell.angle_beta   90.00
_cell.angle_gamma   90.00
#
_symmetry.space_group_name_H-M   'P 1'
#
loop_
_entity.id
_entity.type
_entity.pdbx_description
1 polymer ?
#
loop_
_entity_poly.entity_id
_entity_poly.type
_entity_poly.pdbx_seq_one_letter_code
_entity_poly.pdbx_strand_id
1 'polypeptide(L)'
;MAAEDWATAAALPEQVIPGLRPEPVKAQPCMVTDTPDHQFVLGRRHRTVVAGGCSGHGFKHASAIGEAVARTVTGEGSFAELDFLAADRFTG
;
A
#
# COMPACT_ATOMS: atom_id res chain seq x y z
N MET A 1 -21.27 7.25 -5.36
CA MET A 1 -20.62 6.05 -5.92
C MET A 1 -21.64 5.25 -6.69
N ALA A 2 -21.36 4.92 -7.93
CA ALA A 2 -22.29 4.19 -8.78
C ALA A 2 -22.22 2.67 -8.52
N ALA A 3 -23.29 1.96 -8.90
CA ALA A 3 -23.35 0.51 -8.65
C ALA A 3 -22.23 -0.26 -9.34
N GLU A 4 -21.79 0.17 -10.53
CA GLU A 4 -20.70 -0.48 -11.25
C GLU A 4 -19.36 -0.41 -10.51
N ASP A 5 -19.20 0.56 -9.60
CA ASP A 5 -17.96 0.73 -8.86
C ASP A 5 -17.73 -0.38 -7.83
N TRP A 6 -18.81 -1.01 -7.37
CA TRP A 6 -18.71 -2.07 -6.36
C TRP A 6 -19.22 -3.44 -6.84
N ALA A 7 -19.74 -3.51 -8.05
CA ALA A 7 -20.35 -4.76 -8.54
C ALA A 7 -19.36 -5.93 -8.58
N THR A 8 -18.13 -5.68 -9.01
CA THR A 8 -17.09 -6.71 -9.05
C THR A 8 -16.74 -7.21 -7.65
N ALA A 9 -16.63 -6.30 -6.69
CA ALA A 9 -16.35 -6.66 -5.30
C ALA A 9 -17.51 -7.42 -4.68
N ALA A 10 -18.75 -7.10 -5.03
CA ALA A 10 -19.94 -7.78 -4.52
C ALA A 10 -20.05 -9.22 -5.05
N ALA A 11 -19.56 -9.49 -6.25
CA ALA A 11 -19.60 -10.82 -6.84
C ALA A 11 -18.68 -11.82 -6.12
N LEU A 12 -17.56 -11.34 -5.59
CA LEU A 12 -16.57 -12.20 -4.93
C LEU A 12 -17.09 -12.84 -3.62
N PRO A 13 -17.75 -12.12 -2.71
CA PRO A 13 -18.29 -12.73 -1.49
C PRO A 13 -19.27 -13.86 -1.74
N GLU A 14 -20.09 -13.78 -2.79
CA GLU A 14 -21.02 -14.83 -3.14
C GLU A 14 -20.32 -16.16 -3.42
N GLN A 15 -19.13 -16.10 -4.01
CA GLN A 15 -18.34 -17.27 -4.35
C GLN A 15 -17.54 -17.81 -3.16
N VAL A 16 -17.04 -16.92 -2.30
CA VAL A 16 -16.11 -17.27 -1.23
C VAL A 16 -16.80 -17.48 0.09
N ILE A 17 -17.85 -16.71 0.39
CA ILE A 17 -18.57 -16.77 1.66
C ILE A 17 -20.04 -17.04 1.38
N PRO A 18 -20.45 -18.32 1.33
CA PRO A 18 -21.84 -18.65 1.09
C PRO A 18 -22.77 -18.07 2.17
N GLY A 19 -23.90 -17.53 1.73
CA GLY A 19 -24.87 -16.95 2.64
C GLY A 19 -24.66 -15.48 2.96
N LEU A 20 -23.54 -14.90 2.48
CA LEU A 20 -23.33 -13.47 2.64
C LEU A 20 -24.18 -12.68 1.64
N ARG A 21 -24.82 -11.62 2.14
CA ARG A 21 -25.53 -10.70 1.24
C ARG A 21 -24.52 -9.88 0.45
N PRO A 22 -24.60 -9.90 -0.89
CA PRO A 22 -23.59 -9.23 -1.71
C PRO A 22 -23.77 -7.70 -1.77
N GLU A 23 -24.96 -7.18 -1.45
CA GLU A 23 -25.21 -5.75 -1.50
C GLU A 23 -24.42 -5.03 -0.41
N PRO A 24 -23.64 -3.99 -0.76
CA PRO A 24 -22.88 -3.26 0.24
C PRO A 24 -23.79 -2.41 1.12
N VAL A 25 -23.49 -2.38 2.42
CA VAL A 25 -24.17 -1.49 3.36
C VAL A 25 -23.69 -0.05 3.17
N LYS A 26 -22.40 0.11 2.84
CA LYS A 26 -21.79 1.40 2.61
C LYS A 26 -20.65 1.23 1.61
N ALA A 27 -20.56 2.16 0.68
CA ALA A 27 -19.48 2.19 -0.31
C ALA A 27 -18.94 3.61 -0.43
N GLN A 28 -17.62 3.75 -0.36
CA GLN A 28 -16.94 5.04 -0.49
C GLN A 28 -15.69 4.89 -1.35
N PRO A 29 -15.44 5.84 -2.25
CA PRO A 29 -14.14 5.86 -2.94
C PRO A 29 -13.05 6.33 -1.98
N CYS A 30 -11.85 5.81 -2.15
CA CYS A 30 -10.66 6.27 -1.45
C CYS A 30 -9.66 6.79 -2.45
N MET A 31 -8.88 7.78 -2.01
CA MET A 31 -7.76 8.25 -2.80
C MET A 31 -6.56 7.33 -2.59
N VAL A 32 -5.88 7.01 -3.68
CA VAL A 32 -4.69 6.16 -3.66
C VAL A 32 -3.48 6.98 -4.07
N THR A 33 -2.41 6.91 -3.26
CA THR A 33 -1.12 7.50 -3.63
C THR A 33 -0.36 6.48 -4.46
N ASP A 34 -0.24 6.75 -5.74
CA ASP A 34 0.38 5.83 -6.68
C ASP A 34 1.73 6.37 -7.15
N THR A 35 2.68 5.47 -7.39
CA THR A 35 3.99 5.80 -7.93
C THR A 35 4.08 5.32 -9.38
N PRO A 36 5.04 5.85 -10.17
CA PRO A 36 5.19 5.42 -11.56
C PRO A 36 5.36 3.90 -11.75
N ASP A 37 5.99 3.22 -10.80
CA ASP A 37 6.19 1.77 -10.86
C ASP A 37 5.22 0.98 -9.99
N HIS A 38 4.22 1.64 -9.38
CA HIS A 38 3.22 1.04 -8.49
C HIS A 38 3.82 0.32 -7.28
N GLN A 39 5.02 0.72 -6.86
CA GLN A 39 5.68 0.18 -5.69
C GLN A 39 5.82 1.25 -4.61
N PHE A 40 6.06 0.82 -3.37
CA PHE A 40 6.28 1.76 -2.28
C PHE A 40 7.51 2.63 -2.51
N VAL A 41 7.54 3.76 -1.82
CA VAL A 41 8.75 4.56 -1.66
C VAL A 41 9.20 4.40 -0.23
N LEU A 42 10.41 3.93 -0.03
CA LEU A 42 10.96 3.68 1.29
C LEU A 42 12.44 3.99 1.28
N GLY A 43 12.85 5.01 2.00
CA GLY A 43 14.26 5.37 2.00
C GLY A 43 14.57 6.60 2.83
N ARG A 44 15.85 6.89 2.89
CA ARG A 44 16.35 8.04 3.61
C ARG A 44 16.99 9.02 2.63
N ARG A 45 16.68 10.29 2.83
CA ARG A 45 17.32 11.37 2.10
C ARG A 45 17.76 12.43 3.11
N HIS A 46 19.07 12.57 3.29
CA HIS A 46 19.64 13.44 4.33
C HIS A 46 19.11 13.05 5.71
N ARG A 47 18.40 13.97 6.39
CA ARG A 47 17.80 13.72 7.71
C ARG A 47 16.35 13.26 7.65
N THR A 48 15.84 13.04 6.45
CA THR A 48 14.42 12.70 6.24
C THR A 48 14.31 11.24 5.84
N VAL A 49 13.45 10.52 6.53
CA VAL A 49 13.03 9.17 6.11
C VAL A 49 11.69 9.30 5.42
N VAL A 50 11.60 8.73 4.22
CA VAL A 50 10.39 8.79 3.41
C VAL A 50 9.79 7.41 3.34
N ALA A 51 8.50 7.31 3.63
CA ALA A 51 7.75 6.08 3.48
C ALA A 51 6.36 6.42 2.96
N GLY A 52 6.00 5.89 1.81
CA GLY A 52 4.71 6.21 1.19
C GLY A 52 4.53 5.48 -0.12
N GLY A 53 3.69 6.04 -0.98
CA GLY A 53 3.43 5.48 -2.29
C GLY A 53 2.80 4.09 -2.22
N CYS A 54 1.80 3.92 -1.36
CA CYS A 54 1.19 2.61 -1.09
C CYS A 54 0.60 1.93 -2.32
N SER A 55 0.26 2.70 -3.35
CA SER A 55 -0.15 2.20 -4.66
C SER A 55 -1.28 1.16 -4.61
N GLY A 56 -2.17 1.31 -3.62
CA GLY A 56 -3.34 0.45 -3.45
C GLY A 56 -3.10 -0.86 -2.70
N HIS A 57 -1.86 -1.12 -2.22
CA HIS A 57 -1.56 -2.39 -1.56
C HIS A 57 -0.72 -2.27 -0.28
N GLY A 58 -0.79 -1.10 0.40
CA GLY A 58 0.07 -0.83 1.57
C GLY A 58 -0.36 -1.46 2.88
N PHE A 59 -1.66 -1.57 3.12
CA PHE A 59 -2.17 -1.95 4.43
C PHE A 59 -1.64 -3.30 4.93
N LYS A 60 -1.66 -4.30 4.08
CA LYS A 60 -1.21 -5.65 4.45
C LYS A 60 0.29 -5.74 4.77
N HIS A 61 1.07 -4.74 4.35
CA HIS A 61 2.51 -4.68 4.60
C HIS A 61 2.89 -3.73 5.74
N ALA A 62 1.90 -3.17 6.44
CA ALA A 62 2.14 -2.10 7.40
C ALA A 62 3.14 -2.46 8.50
N SER A 63 3.09 -3.67 9.03
CA SER A 63 4.00 -4.09 10.09
C SER A 63 5.45 -4.16 9.62
N ALA A 64 5.68 -4.73 8.44
CA ALA A 64 7.03 -4.84 7.87
C ALA A 64 7.58 -3.47 7.46
N ILE A 65 6.75 -2.61 6.89
CA ILE A 65 7.13 -1.25 6.52
C ILE A 65 7.47 -0.46 7.78
N GLY A 66 6.67 -0.60 8.84
CA GLY A 66 6.93 0.07 10.12
C GLY A 66 8.28 -0.33 10.72
N GLU A 67 8.62 -1.61 10.68
CA GLU A 67 9.93 -2.06 11.15
C GLU A 67 11.07 -1.52 10.30
N ALA A 68 10.89 -1.53 8.98
CA ALA A 68 11.90 -1.00 8.06
C ALA A 68 12.15 0.49 8.28
N VAL A 69 11.09 1.27 8.49
CA VAL A 69 11.20 2.70 8.81
C VAL A 69 11.94 2.91 10.13
N ALA A 70 11.56 2.16 11.17
CA ALA A 70 12.19 2.26 12.46
C ALA A 70 13.70 1.96 12.39
N ARG A 71 14.09 0.92 11.69
CA ARG A 71 15.51 0.57 11.50
C ARG A 71 16.26 1.66 10.74
N THR A 72 15.62 2.26 9.75
CA THR A 72 16.23 3.35 8.99
C THR A 72 16.47 4.58 9.86
N VAL A 73 15.48 4.92 10.69
CA VAL A 73 15.58 6.09 11.59
C VAL A 73 16.67 5.88 12.64
N THR A 74 16.79 4.68 13.20
CA THR A 74 17.76 4.38 14.26
C THR A 74 19.17 4.12 13.75
N GLY A 75 19.36 4.07 12.43
CA GLY A 75 20.67 3.83 11.83
C GLY A 75 21.06 2.35 11.75
N GLU A 76 20.14 1.44 12.07
CA GLU A 76 20.41 -0.01 11.99
C GLU A 76 20.38 -0.52 10.54
N GLY A 77 19.91 0.30 9.62
CA GLY A 77 19.72 -0.09 8.23
C GLY A 77 18.44 -0.89 8.02
N SER A 78 17.84 -0.72 6.86
CA SER A 78 16.66 -1.47 6.46
C SER A 78 17.08 -2.83 5.88
N PHE A 79 16.09 -3.64 5.52
CA PHE A 79 16.35 -4.93 4.87
C PHE A 79 16.89 -4.70 3.46
N ALA A 80 17.95 -5.40 3.09
CA ALA A 80 18.57 -5.28 1.77
C ALA A 80 17.58 -5.62 0.65
N GLU A 81 16.67 -6.53 0.91
CA GLU A 81 15.62 -6.94 -0.03
C GLU A 81 14.70 -5.78 -0.42
N LEU A 82 14.68 -4.69 0.37
CA LEU A 82 13.83 -3.54 0.12
C LEU A 82 14.56 -2.40 -0.60
N ASP A 83 15.81 -2.58 -1.00
CA ASP A 83 16.58 -1.53 -1.67
C ASP A 83 15.94 -1.08 -2.99
N PHE A 84 15.16 -1.94 -3.63
CA PHE A 84 14.45 -1.57 -4.85
C PHE A 84 13.36 -0.50 -4.62
N LEU A 85 13.03 -0.21 -3.37
CA LEU A 85 12.03 0.80 -3.00
C LEU A 85 12.65 2.16 -2.72
N ALA A 86 13.94 2.33 -2.93
CA ALA A 86 14.65 3.55 -2.61
C ALA A 86 13.99 4.80 -3.21
N ALA A 87 13.95 5.87 -2.43
CA ALA A 87 13.26 7.11 -2.82
C ALA A 87 13.91 7.79 -4.02
N ASP A 88 15.21 7.58 -4.25
CA ASP A 88 15.96 8.21 -5.31
C ASP A 88 15.93 7.47 -6.65
N ARG A 89 15.20 6.34 -6.74
CA ARG A 89 15.15 5.55 -7.97
C ARG A 89 14.49 6.27 -9.15
N PHE A 90 13.70 7.31 -8.86
CA PHE A 90 13.04 8.10 -9.89
C PHE A 90 13.87 9.30 -10.39
N THR A 91 15.02 9.56 -9.77
CA THR A 91 15.82 10.76 -10.06
C THR A 91 17.05 10.47 -10.92
N GLY A 92 17.27 9.25 -11.22
CA GLY A 92 18.44 8.90 -11.97
C GLY A 92 18.31 7.76 -12.85
#